data_e4492cc7b92ed64dc9355001fa302ad3
#
_entry.id   e4492cc7b92ed64dc9355001fa302ad3
#
_cell.length_a   1.000
_cell.length_b   1.000
_cell.length_c   1.000
_cell.angle_alpha   90.00
_cell.angle_beta   90.00
_cell.angle_gamma   90.00
#
_symmetry.space_group_name_H-M   'P 1'
#
loop_
_entity.id
_entity.type
_entity.pdbx_description
1 polymer ?
#
loop_
_entity_poly.entity_id
_entity_poly.type
_entity_poly.pdbx_seq_one_letter_code
_entity_poly.pdbx_strand_id
1 'polypeptide(L)'
;MNQVNFDTTRLRQILKKTYFFQSLKMNELDDLISHIRAASFQKGSAVIKQGEAGNAFYLIATGRVSVWIKKAFSKTKVAELFPDQFFGEMALISNEPRSATIIAEEDSSFFVLYQNDFNKILMKNPAVAQELRRIFYERKQKR
;
A
#
# COMPACT_ATOMS: atom_id res chain seq x y z
N MET A 1 -7.89 20.83 8.60
CA MET A 1 -7.37 19.82 7.71
C MET A 1 -5.93 19.52 8.06
N ASN A 2 -5.68 18.31 8.44
CA ASN A 2 -4.34 17.91 8.84
C ASN A 2 -3.50 17.58 7.63
N GLN A 3 -2.76 18.55 7.15
CA GLN A 3 -1.66 18.23 6.27
C GLN A 3 -0.53 17.73 7.14
N VAL A 4 -0.29 16.45 7.07
CA VAL A 4 0.91 15.89 7.66
C VAL A 4 2.05 16.27 6.73
N ASN A 5 2.96 17.08 7.23
CA ASN A 5 4.21 17.35 6.53
C ASN A 5 5.02 16.08 6.51
N PHE A 6 4.90 15.33 5.44
CA PHE A 6 5.81 14.21 5.22
C PHE A 6 6.83 14.60 4.16
N ASP A 7 7.97 13.97 4.25
CA ASP A 7 9.08 14.24 3.34
C ASP A 7 8.78 13.64 1.95
N THR A 8 8.32 14.51 1.05
CA THR A 8 7.97 14.09 -0.31
C THR A 8 9.16 13.59 -1.11
N THR A 9 10.37 14.06 -0.78
CA THR A 9 11.59 13.58 -1.44
C THR A 9 11.83 12.12 -1.12
N ARG A 10 11.73 11.75 0.14
CA ARG A 10 11.88 10.37 0.58
C ARG A 10 10.79 9.49 -0.04
N LEU A 11 9.55 9.96 0.02
CA LEU A 11 8.41 9.23 -0.56
C LEU A 11 8.63 8.99 -2.05
N ARG A 12 9.06 10.00 -2.79
CA ARG A 12 9.34 9.89 -4.22
C ARG A 12 10.42 8.83 -4.50
N GLN A 13 11.49 8.83 -3.72
CA GLN A 13 12.57 7.86 -3.87
C GLN A 13 12.09 6.43 -3.63
N ILE A 14 11.26 6.23 -2.61
CA ILE A 14 10.73 4.91 -2.28
C ILE A 14 9.79 4.42 -3.39
N LEU A 15 8.90 5.28 -3.87
CA LEU A 15 7.96 4.92 -4.93
C LEU A 15 8.68 4.57 -6.22
N LYS A 16 9.77 5.26 -6.55
CA LYS A 16 10.56 4.95 -7.73
C LYS A 16 11.22 3.58 -7.66
N LYS A 17 11.50 3.09 -6.47
CA LYS A 17 12.07 1.76 -6.26
C LYS A 17 11.00 0.66 -6.20
N THR A 18 9.74 1.03 -6.05
CA THR A 18 8.65 0.09 -5.96
C THR A 18 8.30 -0.40 -7.36
N TYR A 19 8.34 -1.72 -7.56
CA TYR A 19 8.30 -2.33 -8.88
C TYR A 19 7.14 -1.85 -9.76
N PHE A 20 5.97 -1.61 -9.17
CA PHE A 20 4.79 -1.23 -9.95
C PHE A 20 4.67 0.27 -10.21
N PHE A 21 5.54 1.09 -9.62
CA PHE A 21 5.56 2.54 -9.88
C PHE A 21 6.81 2.99 -10.65
N GLN A 22 7.72 2.09 -10.96
CA GLN A 22 8.98 2.43 -11.63
C GLN A 22 8.77 3.02 -13.03
N SER A 23 7.69 2.64 -13.70
CA SER A 23 7.40 3.09 -15.06
C SER A 23 6.76 4.48 -15.12
N LEU A 24 6.40 5.06 -13.97
CA LEU A 24 5.77 6.38 -13.95
C LEU A 24 6.77 7.48 -14.27
N LYS A 25 6.33 8.42 -15.09
CA LYS A 25 7.09 9.64 -15.38
C LYS A 25 6.99 10.60 -14.21
N MET A 26 7.84 11.63 -14.21
CA MET A 26 7.91 12.60 -13.11
C MET A 26 6.55 13.24 -12.82
N ASN A 27 5.84 13.69 -13.87
CA ASN A 27 4.53 14.33 -13.70
C ASN A 27 3.47 13.34 -13.20
N GLU A 28 3.54 12.09 -13.63
CA GLU A 28 2.63 11.05 -13.18
C GLU A 28 2.88 10.70 -11.71
N LEU A 29 4.15 10.65 -11.32
CA LEU A 29 4.52 10.41 -9.93
C LEU A 29 4.10 11.58 -9.03
N ASP A 30 4.23 12.81 -9.51
CA ASP A 30 3.76 14.00 -8.79
C ASP A 30 2.26 13.96 -8.54
N ASP A 31 1.50 13.53 -9.55
CA ASP A 31 0.04 13.38 -9.44
C ASP A 31 -0.29 12.32 -8.37
N LEU A 32 0.41 11.19 -8.41
CA LEU A 32 0.24 10.13 -7.42
C LEU A 32 0.50 10.64 -6.01
N ILE A 33 1.62 11.32 -5.80
CA ILE A 33 2.01 11.85 -4.49
C ILE A 33 0.99 12.83 -3.96
N SER A 34 0.38 13.65 -4.83
CA SER A 34 -0.62 14.62 -4.41
C SER A 34 -1.87 13.97 -3.81
N HIS A 35 -2.11 12.70 -4.08
CA HIS A 35 -3.25 11.95 -3.57
C HIS A 35 -2.91 11.12 -2.33
N ILE A 36 -1.63 10.97 -2.00
CA ILE A 36 -1.21 10.17 -0.86
C ILE A 36 -1.55 10.90 0.43
N ARG A 37 -2.08 10.16 1.39
CA ARG A 37 -2.45 10.66 2.71
C ARG A 37 -1.59 10.01 3.77
N ALA A 38 -1.52 10.62 4.94
CA ALA A 38 -0.82 10.05 6.09
C ALA A 38 -1.83 9.47 7.06
N ALA A 39 -1.48 8.36 7.69
CA ALA A 39 -2.29 7.73 8.74
C ALA A 39 -1.37 7.23 9.84
N SER A 40 -1.85 7.28 11.08
CA SER A 40 -1.11 6.79 12.24
C SER A 40 -1.95 5.80 13.02
N PHE A 41 -1.31 4.75 13.51
CA PHE A 41 -1.94 3.71 14.31
C PHE A 41 -1.12 3.46 15.57
N GLN A 42 -1.82 3.29 16.68
CA GLN A 42 -1.19 2.96 17.96
C GLN A 42 -0.76 1.51 18.00
N LYS A 43 0.27 1.25 18.77
CA LYS A 43 0.73 -0.12 19.04
C LYS A 43 -0.45 -1.02 19.42
N GLY A 44 -0.51 -2.19 18.82
CA GLY A 44 -1.56 -3.17 19.06
C GLY A 44 -2.79 -3.03 18.17
N SER A 45 -2.92 -1.95 17.42
CA SER A 45 -4.07 -1.75 16.54
C SER A 45 -3.95 -2.60 15.28
N ALA A 46 -5.08 -3.07 14.78
CA ALA A 46 -5.16 -3.71 13.48
C ALA A 46 -5.25 -2.63 12.40
N VAL A 47 -4.25 -2.56 11.53
CA VAL A 47 -4.25 -1.61 10.40
C VAL A 47 -5.21 -2.08 9.32
N ILE A 48 -5.15 -3.37 8.99
CA ILE A 48 -6.11 -4.05 8.11
C ILE A 48 -6.44 -5.40 8.72
N LYS A 49 -7.62 -5.93 8.36
CA LYS A 49 -8.11 -7.21 8.90
C LYS A 49 -8.37 -8.20 7.79
N GLN A 50 -7.91 -9.44 7.99
CA GLN A 50 -8.16 -10.54 7.05
C GLN A 50 -9.65 -10.69 6.77
N GLY A 51 -10.00 -10.84 5.50
CA GLY A 51 -11.38 -11.01 5.06
C GLY A 51 -12.12 -9.73 4.74
N GLU A 52 -11.64 -8.57 5.19
CA GLU A 52 -12.24 -7.29 4.85
C GLU A 52 -11.90 -6.90 3.42
N ALA A 53 -12.80 -6.16 2.77
CA ALA A 53 -12.55 -5.63 1.44
C ALA A 53 -11.36 -4.68 1.49
N GLY A 54 -10.37 -4.88 0.60
CA GLY A 54 -9.22 -4.01 0.50
C GLY A 54 -9.50 -2.84 -0.43
N ASN A 55 -9.15 -1.63 -0.01
CA ASN A 55 -9.34 -0.42 -0.82
C ASN A 55 -8.16 0.54 -0.76
N ALA A 56 -7.05 0.13 -0.18
CA ALA A 56 -5.90 1.02 0.00
C ALA A 56 -4.58 0.25 0.02
N PHE A 57 -3.56 0.93 -0.45
CA PHE A 57 -2.17 0.53 -0.40
C PHE A 57 -1.48 1.32 0.71
N TYR A 58 -0.64 0.66 1.49
CA TYR A 58 0.06 1.25 2.62
C TYR A 58 1.57 1.12 2.45
N LEU A 59 2.28 2.23 2.61
CA LEU A 59 3.73 2.28 2.66
C LEU A 59 4.13 2.68 4.09
N ILE A 60 4.98 1.90 4.73
CA ILE A 60 5.37 2.15 6.12
C ILE A 60 6.37 3.31 6.17
N ALA A 61 5.99 4.39 6.86
CA ALA A 61 6.88 5.53 7.07
C ALA A 61 7.72 5.36 8.33
N THR A 62 7.06 5.02 9.45
CA THR A 62 7.72 4.76 10.72
C THR A 62 7.03 3.60 11.42
N GLY A 63 7.74 2.96 12.33
CA GLY A 63 7.19 1.88 13.13
C GLY A 63 7.47 0.51 12.53
N ARG A 64 6.67 -0.46 12.93
CA ARG A 64 6.85 -1.85 12.53
C ARG A 64 5.51 -2.57 12.65
N VAL A 65 5.21 -3.43 11.70
CA VAL A 65 3.96 -4.21 11.72
C VAL A 65 4.25 -5.70 11.62
N SER A 66 3.30 -6.50 12.06
CA SER A 66 3.32 -7.95 11.90
C SER A 66 2.15 -8.39 11.02
N VAL A 67 2.39 -9.44 10.25
CA VAL A 67 1.43 -10.02 9.30
C VAL A 67 0.96 -11.36 9.83
N TRP A 68 -0.36 -11.51 9.98
CA TRP A 68 -0.97 -12.69 10.56
C TRP A 68 -1.99 -13.30 9.62
N ILE A 69 -1.96 -14.62 9.52
CA ILE A 69 -2.97 -15.37 8.75
C ILE A 69 -3.67 -16.32 9.70
N LYS A 70 -4.99 -16.24 9.68
CA LYS A 70 -5.86 -17.13 10.44
C LYS A 70 -6.41 -18.19 9.51
N LYS A 71 -6.25 -19.45 9.91
CA LYS A 71 -6.86 -20.61 9.25
C LYS A 71 -7.60 -21.40 10.31
N ALA A 72 -8.81 -21.86 10.01
CA ALA A 72 -9.66 -22.71 10.85
C ALA A 72 -9.43 -22.53 12.37
N PHE A 73 -8.41 -23.17 12.93
CA PHE A 73 -8.15 -23.20 14.34
C PHE A 73 -6.79 -22.60 14.74
N SER A 74 -6.10 -21.95 13.80
CA SER A 74 -4.79 -21.40 14.09
C SER A 74 -4.65 -19.99 13.58
N LYS A 75 -3.80 -19.22 14.25
CA LYS A 75 -3.43 -17.86 13.85
C LYS A 75 -1.90 -17.82 13.84
N THR A 76 -1.32 -17.58 12.69
CA THR A 76 0.13 -17.67 12.50
C THR A 76 0.68 -16.33 12.04
N LYS A 77 1.73 -15.88 12.73
CA LYS A 77 2.51 -14.73 12.29
C LYS A 77 3.43 -15.19 11.16
N VAL A 78 3.27 -14.61 9.99
CA VAL A 78 4.00 -15.05 8.79
C VAL A 78 5.10 -14.07 8.36
N ALA A 79 5.08 -12.84 8.86
CA ALA A 79 6.07 -11.85 8.50
C ALA A 79 6.06 -10.65 9.44
N GLU A 80 7.12 -9.86 9.38
CA GLU A 80 7.17 -8.51 9.92
C GLU A 80 7.61 -7.58 8.81
N LEU A 81 7.07 -6.37 8.81
CA LEU A 81 7.40 -5.35 7.82
C LEU A 81 7.89 -4.08 8.53
N PHE A 82 8.81 -3.40 7.88
CA PHE A 82 9.57 -2.29 8.44
C PHE A 82 9.45 -1.05 7.56
N PRO A 83 9.94 0.11 8.02
CA PRO A 83 9.91 1.32 7.19
C PRO A 83 10.45 1.10 5.79
N ASP A 84 9.84 1.77 4.82
CA ASP A 84 10.09 1.68 3.38
C ASP A 84 9.52 0.41 2.73
N GLN A 85 8.99 -0.53 3.50
CA GLN A 85 8.25 -1.67 2.97
C GLN A 85 6.76 -1.32 2.88
N PHE A 86 6.01 -2.11 2.12
CA PHE A 86 4.60 -1.82 1.83
C PHE A 86 3.76 -3.09 1.91
N PHE A 87 2.45 -2.87 1.97
CA PHE A 87 1.47 -3.96 1.91
C PHE A 87 0.17 -3.47 1.29
N GLY A 88 -0.63 -4.40 0.81
CA GLY A 88 -1.96 -4.10 0.29
C GLY A 88 -1.99 -3.57 -1.13
N GLU A 89 -0.93 -3.78 -1.92
CA GLU A 89 -0.83 -3.26 -3.29
C GLU A 89 -1.92 -3.82 -4.21
N MET A 90 -2.36 -5.06 -3.98
CA MET A 90 -3.41 -5.66 -4.81
C MET A 90 -4.75 -4.95 -4.65
N ALA A 91 -4.96 -4.27 -3.53
CA ALA A 91 -6.18 -3.48 -3.31
C ALA A 91 -6.31 -2.30 -4.26
N LEU A 92 -5.23 -1.92 -4.93
CA LEU A 92 -5.27 -0.82 -5.91
C LEU A 92 -6.00 -1.22 -7.20
N ILE A 93 -6.02 -2.51 -7.53
CA ILE A 93 -6.60 -2.99 -8.80
C ILE A 93 -7.64 -4.09 -8.61
N SER A 94 -7.84 -4.56 -7.40
CA SER A 94 -8.73 -5.68 -7.11
C SER A 94 -9.54 -5.41 -5.85
N ASN A 95 -10.77 -5.90 -5.82
CA ASN A 95 -11.63 -5.83 -4.63
C ASN A 95 -11.57 -7.12 -3.81
N GLU A 96 -10.53 -7.93 -4.03
CA GLU A 96 -10.38 -9.17 -3.27
C GLU A 96 -10.28 -8.89 -1.78
N PRO A 97 -10.84 -9.76 -0.93
CA PRO A 97 -10.69 -9.64 0.51
C PRO A 97 -9.21 -9.65 0.93
N ARG A 98 -8.92 -8.95 2.00
CA ARG A 98 -7.56 -8.95 2.56
C ARG A 98 -7.16 -10.38 2.93
N SER A 99 -5.96 -10.79 2.51
CA SER A 99 -5.45 -12.14 2.76
C SER A 99 -4.85 -12.31 4.14
N ALA A 100 -4.63 -11.22 4.87
CA ALA A 100 -3.97 -11.25 6.17
C ALA A 100 -4.44 -10.08 7.04
N THR A 101 -4.19 -10.21 8.34
CA THR A 101 -4.35 -9.12 9.30
C THR A 101 -2.98 -8.50 9.54
N ILE A 102 -2.92 -7.17 9.54
CA ILE A 102 -1.69 -6.42 9.83
C ILE A 102 -1.87 -5.70 11.16
N ILE A 103 -0.98 -5.98 12.10
CA ILE A 103 -1.00 -5.40 13.46
C ILE A 103 0.20 -4.48 13.63
N ALA A 104 -0.02 -3.28 14.18
CA ALA A 104 1.06 -2.38 14.54
C ALA A 104 1.76 -2.92 15.80
N GLU A 105 3.04 -3.26 15.67
CA GLU A 105 3.83 -3.77 16.80
C GLU A 105 4.39 -2.64 17.65
N GLU A 106 4.40 -1.44 17.12
CA GLU A 106 4.73 -0.21 17.83
C GLU A 106 3.90 0.90 17.19
N ASP A 107 3.89 2.09 17.77
CA ASP A 107 3.21 3.23 17.15
C ASP A 107 3.79 3.43 15.76
N SER A 108 2.95 3.42 14.76
CA SER A 108 3.37 3.38 13.36
C SER A 108 2.64 4.44 12.54
N SER A 109 3.32 4.95 11.52
CA SER A 109 2.71 5.87 10.57
C SER A 109 2.92 5.35 9.15
N PHE A 110 1.96 5.68 8.27
CA PHE A 110 1.89 5.14 6.92
C PHE A 110 1.58 6.24 5.92
N PHE A 111 2.09 6.07 4.71
CA PHE A 111 1.58 6.76 3.53
C PHE A 111 0.52 5.85 2.92
N VAL A 112 -0.67 6.39 2.65
CA VAL A 112 -1.82 5.62 2.19
C VAL A 112 -2.30 6.14 0.84
N LEU A 113 -2.47 5.22 -0.11
CA LEU A 113 -3.06 5.52 -1.41
C LEU A 113 -4.33 4.71 -1.55
N TYR A 114 -5.46 5.40 -1.70
CA TYR A 114 -6.76 4.74 -1.86
C TYR A 114 -7.00 4.33 -3.31
N GLN A 115 -7.71 3.24 -3.49
CA GLN A 115 -8.05 2.70 -4.81
C GLN A 115 -8.75 3.74 -5.68
N ASN A 116 -9.70 4.50 -5.11
CA ASN A 116 -10.42 5.51 -5.87
C ASN A 116 -9.50 6.59 -6.44
N ASP A 117 -8.53 7.03 -5.65
CA ASP A 117 -7.57 8.03 -6.10
C ASP A 117 -6.63 7.44 -7.16
N PHE A 118 -6.21 6.21 -6.97
CA PHE A 118 -5.38 5.52 -7.95
C PHE A 118 -6.11 5.36 -9.29
N ASN A 119 -7.40 5.01 -9.26
CA ASN A 119 -8.21 4.89 -10.46
C ASN A 119 -8.31 6.22 -11.22
N LYS A 120 -8.42 7.33 -10.51
CA LYS A 120 -8.44 8.66 -11.15
C LYS A 120 -7.15 8.92 -11.94
N ILE A 121 -6.02 8.51 -11.37
CA ILE A 121 -4.72 8.65 -12.03
C ILE A 121 -4.67 7.78 -13.28
N LEU A 122 -5.14 6.53 -13.17
CA LEU A 122 -5.16 5.60 -14.30
C LEU A 122 -6.05 6.07 -15.42
N MET A 123 -7.18 6.71 -15.12
CA MET A 123 -8.09 7.24 -16.14
C MET A 123 -7.44 8.33 -16.99
N LYS A 124 -6.52 9.08 -16.43
CA LYS A 124 -5.78 10.12 -17.15
C LYS A 124 -4.63 9.56 -17.99
N ASN A 125 -4.22 8.33 -17.72
CA ASN A 125 -3.01 7.75 -18.32
C ASN A 125 -3.28 6.30 -18.76
N PRO A 126 -4.05 6.08 -19.85
CA PRO A 126 -4.45 4.72 -20.24
C PRO A 126 -3.28 3.78 -20.52
N ALA A 127 -2.20 4.29 -21.10
CA ALA A 127 -1.02 3.45 -21.37
C ALA A 127 -0.35 2.98 -20.08
N VAL A 128 -0.26 3.86 -19.08
CA VAL A 128 0.28 3.53 -17.77
C VAL A 128 -0.64 2.53 -17.07
N ALA A 129 -1.96 2.74 -17.18
CA ALA A 129 -2.95 1.83 -16.59
C ALA A 129 -2.77 0.41 -17.11
N GLN A 130 -2.60 0.27 -18.43
CA GLN A 130 -2.41 -1.04 -19.06
C GLN A 130 -1.11 -1.70 -18.58
N GLU A 131 -0.03 -0.94 -18.51
CA GLU A 131 1.26 -1.43 -18.04
C GLU A 131 1.20 -1.89 -16.59
N LEU A 132 0.58 -1.11 -15.71
CA LEU A 132 0.46 -1.46 -14.29
C LEU A 132 -0.42 -2.70 -14.10
N ARG A 133 -1.53 -2.81 -14.83
CA ARG A 133 -2.37 -4.01 -14.77
C ARG A 133 -1.59 -5.26 -15.17
N ARG A 134 -0.76 -5.15 -16.20
CA ARG A 134 0.10 -6.25 -16.63
C ARG A 134 1.07 -6.65 -15.53
N ILE A 135 1.73 -5.69 -14.90
CA ILE A 135 2.68 -5.94 -13.81
C ILE A 135 1.98 -6.61 -12.64
N PHE A 136 0.81 -6.11 -12.23
CA PHE A 136 0.04 -6.69 -11.13
C PHE A 136 -0.42 -8.11 -11.46
N TYR A 137 -0.87 -8.33 -12.70
CA TYR A 137 -1.30 -9.65 -13.14
C TYR A 137 -0.16 -10.67 -13.06
N GLU A 138 1.01 -10.33 -13.58
CA GLU A 138 2.18 -11.20 -13.53
C GLU A 138 2.58 -11.50 -12.08
N ARG A 139 2.53 -10.51 -11.22
CA ARG A 139 2.87 -10.67 -9.81
C ARG A 139 1.90 -11.62 -9.12
N LYS A 140 0.62 -11.51 -9.41
CA LYS A 140 -0.42 -12.39 -8.86
C LYS A 140 -0.20 -13.85 -9.26
N GLN A 141 0.24 -14.09 -10.49
CA GLN A 141 0.49 -15.45 -10.99
C GLN A 141 1.66 -16.13 -10.28
N LYS A 142 2.58 -15.38 -9.72
CA LYS A 142 3.76 -15.89 -9.04
C LYS A 142 3.53 -16.22 -7.56
N ARG A 143 2.36 -15.97 -7.05
CA ARG A 143 2.06 -16.27 -5.65
C ARG A 143 1.81 -17.73 -5.38
#